data_6fc8dd91394987829b9f09a11839fe6c
#
_entry.id   6fc8dd91394987829b9f09a11839fe6c
#
_cell.length_a   1.000
_cell.length_b   1.000
_cell.length_c   1.000
_cell.angle_alpha   90.00
_cell.angle_beta   90.00
_cell.angle_gamma   90.00
#
_symmetry.space_group_name_H-M   'P 1'
#
loop_
_entity.id
_entity.type
_entity.pdbx_description
1 polymer ?
#
loop_
_entity_poly.entity_id
_entity_poly.type
_entity_poly.pdbx_seq_one_letter_code
_entity_poly.pdbx_strand_id
1 'polypeptide(L)'
;MYRKWKVLTKKRCRSTVIETIEAPLPLVWSILRRFDKPQAYKRFVKSCTIRNDGDGERGEGSVRDVKLVSGVPGDFSTERLDKLDDESHVMVVSIIGGNQRLVNYRSKTKVVASSPEEDEKEKTVVVESYAVDVPEGNSEEDTILFVDTITRYNLSSLAKLTKKMMEQSLYG
;
A
#
# COMPACT_ATOMS: atom_id res chain seq x y z
N MET A 1 18.24 36.02 28.66
CA MET A 1 17.00 35.25 28.50
C MET A 1 17.23 34.22 27.40
N TYR A 2 17.59 33.00 27.74
CA TYR A 2 17.79 31.92 26.76
C TYR A 2 16.42 31.39 26.33
N ARG A 3 16.02 31.64 25.07
CA ARG A 3 14.87 30.94 24.47
C ARG A 3 15.28 29.48 24.31
N LYS A 4 14.72 28.57 25.13
CA LYS A 4 14.75 27.13 24.87
C LYS A 4 14.03 26.91 23.56
N TRP A 5 14.78 26.59 22.52
CA TRP A 5 14.21 26.00 21.30
C TRP A 5 13.56 24.67 21.70
N LYS A 6 12.23 24.62 21.78
CA LYS A 6 11.52 23.35 21.79
C LYS A 6 11.79 22.70 20.45
N VAL A 7 12.64 21.69 20.44
CA VAL A 7 12.71 20.75 19.33
C VAL A 7 11.34 20.08 19.30
N LEU A 8 10.48 20.51 18.38
CA LEU A 8 9.22 19.84 18.09
C LEU A 8 9.59 18.49 17.45
N THR A 9 9.69 17.45 18.25
CA THR A 9 9.79 16.08 17.76
C THR A 9 8.51 15.79 16.98
N LYS A 10 8.64 15.58 15.67
CA LYS A 10 7.52 15.17 14.83
C LYS A 10 6.96 13.87 15.37
N LYS A 11 5.68 13.86 15.72
CA LYS A 11 5.00 12.68 16.21
C LYS A 11 4.76 11.72 15.04
N ARG A 12 5.11 10.45 15.23
CA ARG A 12 4.95 9.40 14.24
C ARG A 12 3.90 8.41 14.73
N CYS A 13 2.94 8.06 13.90
CA CYS A 13 1.91 7.06 14.22
C CYS A 13 2.07 5.80 13.38
N ARG A 14 1.51 4.71 13.85
CA ARG A 14 1.57 3.37 13.25
C ARG A 14 0.21 2.71 13.35
N SER A 15 -0.11 1.89 12.35
CA SER A 15 -1.30 1.06 12.38
C SER A 15 -1.12 -0.18 11.51
N THR A 16 -2.01 -1.12 11.66
CA THR A 16 -2.08 -2.35 10.87
C THR A 16 -3.51 -2.60 10.43
N VAL A 17 -3.69 -2.85 9.14
CA VAL A 17 -4.97 -3.22 8.53
C VAL A 17 -4.86 -4.66 8.02
N ILE A 18 -5.87 -5.46 8.32
CA ILE A 18 -5.94 -6.86 7.92
C ILE A 18 -7.21 -7.06 7.08
N GLU A 19 -7.05 -7.70 5.94
CA GLU A 19 -8.16 -8.07 5.04
C GLU A 19 -8.05 -9.55 4.66
N THR A 20 -9.17 -10.26 4.74
CA THR A 20 -9.27 -11.63 4.22
C THR A 20 -9.91 -11.60 2.84
N ILE A 21 -9.23 -12.15 1.86
CA ILE A 21 -9.66 -12.19 0.46
C ILE A 21 -9.99 -13.64 0.08
N GLU A 22 -11.16 -13.85 -0.48
CA GLU A 22 -11.62 -15.16 -0.99
C GLU A 22 -11.02 -15.46 -2.37
N ALA A 23 -9.69 -15.59 -2.39
CA ALA A 23 -8.92 -15.93 -3.58
C ALA A 23 -7.61 -16.62 -3.17
N PRO A 24 -7.01 -17.44 -4.06
CA PRO A 24 -5.74 -18.08 -3.78
C PRO A 24 -4.59 -17.08 -3.69
N LEU A 25 -3.64 -17.36 -2.82
CA LEU A 25 -2.47 -16.49 -2.57
C LEU A 25 -1.71 -16.13 -3.85
N PRO A 26 -1.43 -17.06 -4.77
CA PRO A 26 -0.71 -16.71 -6.01
C PRO A 26 -1.40 -15.61 -6.82
N LEU A 27 -2.73 -15.63 -6.89
CA LEU A 27 -3.50 -14.61 -7.60
C LEU A 27 -3.41 -13.25 -6.89
N VAL A 28 -3.65 -13.23 -5.59
CA VAL A 28 -3.56 -11.99 -4.80
C VAL A 28 -2.17 -11.38 -4.89
N TRP A 29 -1.14 -12.20 -4.70
CA TRP A 29 0.24 -11.75 -4.78
C TRP A 29 0.63 -11.26 -6.18
N SER A 30 0.16 -11.91 -7.24
CA SER A 30 0.44 -11.51 -8.63
C SER A 30 0.00 -10.08 -8.96
N ILE A 31 -1.05 -9.61 -8.32
CA ILE A 31 -1.55 -8.23 -8.48
C ILE A 31 -0.80 -7.28 -7.56
N LEU A 32 -0.70 -7.64 -6.30
CA LEU A 32 -0.15 -6.79 -5.24
C LEU A 32 1.34 -6.47 -5.47
N ARG A 33 2.12 -7.45 -5.93
CA ARG A 33 3.56 -7.31 -6.19
C ARG A 33 3.91 -6.35 -7.35
N ARG A 34 2.93 -5.99 -8.18
CA ARG A 34 3.15 -5.12 -9.35
C ARG A 34 3.35 -3.67 -8.91
N PHE A 35 4.61 -3.34 -8.55
CA PHE A 35 5.01 -1.99 -8.20
C PHE A 35 4.76 -0.98 -9.33
N ASP A 36 4.82 -1.40 -10.57
CA ASP A 36 4.59 -0.59 -11.77
C ASP A 36 3.10 -0.35 -12.10
N LYS A 37 2.18 -1.08 -11.47
CA LYS A 37 0.73 -1.00 -11.76
C LYS A 37 -0.15 -0.88 -10.50
N PRO A 38 0.10 0.09 -9.61
CA PRO A 38 -0.72 0.28 -8.41
C PRO A 38 -2.17 0.60 -8.75
N GLN A 39 -2.43 1.24 -9.88
CA GLN A 39 -3.77 1.60 -10.35
C GLN A 39 -4.66 0.39 -10.66
N ALA A 40 -4.10 -0.82 -10.74
CA ALA A 40 -4.90 -2.03 -10.93
C ALA A 40 -5.95 -2.22 -9.83
N TYR A 41 -5.62 -1.84 -8.59
CA TYR A 41 -6.54 -1.94 -7.45
C TYR A 41 -6.60 -0.69 -6.57
N LYS A 42 -5.60 0.20 -6.59
CA LYS A 42 -5.60 1.46 -5.85
C LYS A 42 -6.35 2.53 -6.63
N ARG A 43 -7.62 2.72 -6.31
CA ARG A 43 -8.55 3.58 -7.07
C ARG A 43 -8.22 5.07 -7.02
N PHE A 44 -7.46 5.52 -6.03
CA PHE A 44 -6.97 6.91 -5.95
C PHE A 44 -5.77 7.18 -6.86
N VAL A 45 -5.20 6.15 -7.47
CA VAL A 45 -4.11 6.26 -8.42
C VAL A 45 -4.66 6.36 -9.83
N LYS A 46 -4.35 7.47 -10.50
CA LYS A 46 -4.73 7.71 -11.91
C LYS A 46 -3.75 7.04 -12.87
N SER A 47 -2.45 7.20 -12.62
CA SER A 47 -1.39 6.64 -13.45
C SER A 47 -0.09 6.46 -12.66
N CYS A 48 0.77 5.60 -13.17
CA CYS A 48 2.07 5.32 -12.58
C CYS A 48 3.13 5.27 -13.68
N THR A 49 4.27 5.90 -13.41
CA THR A 49 5.44 5.89 -14.29
C THR A 49 6.67 5.48 -13.49
N ILE A 50 7.41 4.48 -13.96
CA ILE A 50 8.69 4.11 -13.35
C ILE A 50 9.74 5.14 -13.77
N ARG A 51 10.32 5.83 -12.78
CA ARG A 51 11.36 6.84 -12.97
C ARG A 51 12.74 6.20 -13.07
N ASN A 52 13.00 5.20 -12.24
CA ASN A 52 14.26 4.50 -12.14
C ASN A 52 14.02 3.04 -11.82
N ASP A 53 14.58 2.14 -12.62
CA ASP A 53 14.43 0.68 -12.45
C ASP A 53 15.46 0.09 -11.47
N GLY A 54 16.28 0.90 -10.79
CA GLY A 54 17.37 0.39 -9.96
C GLY A 54 18.34 -0.43 -10.81
N ASP A 55 18.41 -1.74 -10.57
CA ASP A 55 19.27 -2.68 -11.31
C ASP A 55 18.72 -3.10 -12.69
N GLY A 56 17.68 -2.41 -13.21
CA GLY A 56 17.12 -2.65 -14.54
C GLY A 56 16.02 -3.70 -14.64
N GLU A 57 15.64 -4.34 -13.54
CA GLU A 57 14.61 -5.40 -13.49
C GLU A 57 13.38 -5.06 -12.64
N ARG A 58 13.07 -3.78 -12.44
CA ARG A 58 11.94 -3.34 -11.58
C ARG A 58 11.96 -3.95 -10.18
N GLY A 59 13.18 -4.19 -9.65
CA GLY A 59 13.42 -4.74 -8.34
C GLY A 59 13.54 -3.68 -7.25
N GLU A 60 14.09 -4.09 -6.12
CA GLU A 60 14.34 -3.22 -4.96
C GLU A 60 15.16 -1.99 -5.37
N GLY A 61 14.80 -0.83 -4.81
CA GLY A 61 15.37 0.47 -5.17
C GLY A 61 14.66 1.17 -6.32
N SER A 62 13.76 0.51 -7.06
CA SER A 62 12.95 1.17 -8.11
C SER A 62 12.15 2.33 -7.53
N VAL A 63 12.04 3.40 -8.31
CA VAL A 63 11.28 4.60 -7.96
C VAL A 63 10.17 4.81 -8.98
N ARG A 64 8.97 5.09 -8.48
CA ARG A 64 7.81 5.41 -9.31
C ARG A 64 7.26 6.79 -8.98
N ASP A 65 6.72 7.46 -10.00
CA ASP A 65 5.87 8.62 -9.86
C ASP A 65 4.42 8.23 -10.08
N VAL A 66 3.59 8.54 -9.11
CA VAL A 66 2.16 8.22 -9.10
C VAL A 66 1.38 9.52 -9.21
N LYS A 67 0.49 9.60 -10.21
CA LYS A 67 -0.50 10.67 -10.30
C LYS A 67 -1.77 10.25 -9.58
N LEU A 68 -2.30 11.14 -8.75
CA LEU A 68 -3.53 10.93 -8.01
C LEU A 68 -4.75 11.43 -8.79
N VAL A 69 -5.91 10.84 -8.53
CA VAL A 69 -7.18 11.33 -9.07
C VAL A 69 -7.56 12.67 -8.44
N SER A 70 -8.39 13.48 -9.11
CA SER A 70 -8.92 14.70 -8.53
C SER A 70 -9.82 14.41 -7.31
N GLY A 71 -9.86 15.34 -6.36
CA GLY A 71 -10.71 15.24 -5.17
C GLY A 71 -10.05 14.57 -3.96
N VAL A 72 -8.81 14.09 -4.09
CA VAL A 72 -7.99 13.65 -2.95
C VAL A 72 -6.96 14.72 -2.59
N PRO A 73 -6.45 14.74 -1.34
CA PRO A 73 -5.37 15.64 -0.96
C PRO A 73 -4.08 15.33 -1.74
N GLY A 74 -3.61 16.29 -2.54
CA GLY A 74 -2.40 16.18 -3.35
C GLY A 74 -2.66 15.68 -4.78
N ASP A 75 -1.66 15.87 -5.63
CA ASP A 75 -1.72 15.56 -7.05
C ASP A 75 -0.80 14.41 -7.45
N PHE A 76 0.29 14.23 -6.72
CA PHE A 76 1.28 13.21 -7.03
C PHE A 76 2.04 12.72 -5.79
N SER A 77 2.60 11.53 -5.93
CA SER A 77 3.45 10.87 -4.95
C SER A 77 4.66 10.26 -5.66
N THR A 78 5.83 10.40 -5.07
CA THR A 78 7.04 9.69 -5.49
C THR A 78 7.35 8.61 -4.48
N GLU A 79 7.45 7.38 -4.93
CA GLU A 79 7.53 6.21 -4.06
C GLU A 79 8.69 5.31 -4.46
N ARG A 80 9.29 4.66 -3.48
CA ARG A 80 10.41 3.73 -3.67
C ARG A 80 10.04 2.34 -3.16
N LEU A 81 10.38 1.33 -3.94
CA LEU A 81 10.29 -0.07 -3.55
C LEU A 81 11.51 -0.43 -2.68
N ASP A 82 11.30 -0.56 -1.38
CA ASP A 82 12.37 -0.87 -0.43
C ASP A 82 12.65 -2.37 -0.33
N LYS A 83 11.61 -3.20 -0.50
CA LYS A 83 11.72 -4.66 -0.47
C LYS A 83 10.63 -5.30 -1.33
N LEU A 84 11.03 -6.32 -2.08
CA LEU A 84 10.12 -7.23 -2.77
C LEU A 84 10.64 -8.66 -2.59
N ASP A 85 9.96 -9.44 -1.79
CA ASP A 85 10.31 -10.82 -1.48
C ASP A 85 9.19 -11.75 -1.93
N ASP A 86 9.41 -12.41 -3.07
CA ASP A 86 8.42 -13.32 -3.67
C ASP A 86 8.32 -14.66 -2.92
N GLU A 87 9.33 -15.03 -2.15
CA GLU A 87 9.31 -16.26 -1.37
C GLU A 87 8.46 -16.10 -0.10
N SER A 88 8.67 -15.03 0.65
CA SER A 88 7.90 -14.73 1.86
C SER A 88 6.66 -13.88 1.62
N HIS A 89 6.41 -13.46 0.37
CA HIS A 89 5.30 -12.59 -0.02
C HIS A 89 5.23 -11.29 0.79
N VAL A 90 6.35 -10.58 0.81
CA VAL A 90 6.50 -9.30 1.51
C VAL A 90 6.91 -8.20 0.55
N MET A 91 6.21 -7.07 0.63
CA MET A 91 6.52 -5.86 -0.12
C MET A 91 6.60 -4.67 0.84
N VAL A 92 7.67 -3.88 0.73
CA VAL A 92 7.86 -2.66 1.51
C VAL A 92 8.02 -1.49 0.57
N VAL A 93 7.23 -0.44 0.79
CA VAL A 93 7.23 0.77 -0.03
C VAL A 93 7.32 2.00 0.87
N SER A 94 8.19 2.94 0.49
CA SER A 94 8.30 4.25 1.13
C SER A 94 7.85 5.36 0.19
N ILE A 95 7.12 6.34 0.71
CA ILE A 95 6.88 7.60 0.01
C ILE A 95 8.07 8.50 0.29
N ILE A 96 8.76 8.92 -0.77
CA ILE A 96 9.98 9.72 -0.71
C ILE A 96 9.80 11.15 -1.23
N GLY A 97 8.63 11.48 -1.77
CA GLY A 97 8.33 12.81 -2.29
C GLY A 97 6.87 12.95 -2.69
N GLY A 98 6.54 14.13 -3.20
CA GLY A 98 5.19 14.45 -3.63
C GLY A 98 4.57 15.58 -2.80
N ASN A 99 3.33 15.92 -3.14
CA ASN A 99 2.55 16.96 -2.44
C ASN A 99 1.32 16.40 -1.68
N GLN A 100 1.23 15.08 -1.53
CA GLN A 100 0.22 14.43 -0.70
C GLN A 100 0.54 14.60 0.79
N ARG A 101 -0.44 14.31 1.66
CA ARG A 101 -0.31 14.51 3.12
C ARG A 101 0.44 13.41 3.87
N LEU A 102 0.87 12.36 3.20
CA LEU A 102 1.55 11.21 3.83
C LEU A 102 3.06 11.47 3.89
N VAL A 103 3.50 12.21 4.90
CA VAL A 103 4.91 12.55 5.09
C VAL A 103 5.62 11.44 5.84
N ASN A 104 6.80 11.03 5.33
CA ASN A 104 7.62 9.98 5.90
C ASN A 104 6.83 8.65 6.06
N TYR A 105 6.00 8.34 5.07
CA TYR A 105 5.18 7.14 5.04
C TYR A 105 6.01 5.93 4.57
N ARG A 106 5.87 4.83 5.30
CA ARG A 106 6.42 3.54 4.91
C ARG A 106 5.41 2.45 5.25
N SER A 107 5.11 1.59 4.28
CA SER A 107 4.22 0.44 4.46
C SER A 107 4.95 -0.87 4.23
N LYS A 108 4.53 -1.89 4.97
CA LYS A 108 4.90 -3.28 4.77
C LYS A 108 3.63 -4.09 4.56
N THR A 109 3.54 -4.73 3.43
CA THR A 109 2.44 -5.64 3.10
C THR A 109 2.96 -7.07 3.11
N LYS A 110 2.29 -7.93 3.87
CA LYS A 110 2.55 -9.38 3.92
C LYS A 110 1.29 -10.13 3.52
N VAL A 111 1.48 -11.14 2.69
CA VAL A 111 0.39 -11.99 2.20
C VAL A 111 0.63 -13.42 2.67
N VAL A 112 -0.37 -14.01 3.30
CA VAL A 112 -0.31 -15.38 3.81
C VAL A 112 -1.55 -16.16 3.37
N ALA A 113 -1.37 -17.44 3.04
CA ALA A 113 -2.50 -18.31 2.80
C ALA A 113 -3.20 -18.60 4.13
N SER A 114 -4.52 -18.48 4.14
CA SER A 114 -5.33 -19.03 5.23
C SER A 114 -5.48 -20.54 4.98
N SER A 115 -5.21 -21.37 6.01
CA SER A 115 -5.44 -22.80 5.91
C SER A 115 -6.94 -23.05 5.82
N PRO A 116 -7.47 -23.53 4.68
CA PRO A 116 -8.89 -23.86 4.59
C PRO A 116 -9.18 -25.05 5.53
N GLU A 117 -10.29 -24.99 6.25
CA GLU A 117 -10.89 -26.19 6.79
C GLU A 117 -11.30 -27.10 5.64
N GLU A 118 -11.33 -28.41 5.85
CA GLU A 118 -11.75 -29.36 4.81
C GLU A 118 -13.09 -28.90 4.23
N ASP A 119 -13.17 -28.68 2.90
CA ASP A 119 -14.30 -28.16 2.13
C ASP A 119 -14.46 -26.62 2.03
N GLU A 120 -13.58 -25.79 2.60
CA GLU A 120 -13.62 -24.34 2.39
C GLU A 120 -12.81 -23.89 1.16
N LYS A 121 -13.30 -22.82 0.53
CA LYS A 121 -12.58 -22.17 -0.57
C LYS A 121 -11.26 -21.58 -0.06
N GLU A 122 -10.24 -21.58 -0.91
CA GLU A 122 -8.96 -20.92 -0.60
C GLU A 122 -9.16 -19.45 -0.26
N LYS A 123 -8.56 -19.03 0.84
CA LYS A 123 -8.56 -17.64 1.32
C LYS A 123 -7.12 -17.17 1.51
N THR A 124 -6.94 -15.88 1.36
CA THR A 124 -5.67 -15.19 1.54
C THR A 124 -5.84 -14.06 2.53
N VAL A 125 -4.95 -13.97 3.50
CA VAL A 125 -4.92 -12.86 4.46
C VAL A 125 -3.84 -11.87 4.02
N VAL A 126 -4.24 -10.63 3.83
CA VAL A 126 -3.34 -9.50 3.54
C VAL A 126 -3.20 -8.67 4.80
N VAL A 127 -1.97 -8.48 5.26
CA VAL A 127 -1.62 -7.67 6.43
C VAL A 127 -0.80 -6.48 5.94
N GLU A 128 -1.33 -5.27 6.04
CA GLU A 128 -0.63 -4.05 5.69
C GLU A 128 -0.39 -3.21 6.95
N SER A 129 0.87 -3.07 7.32
CA SER A 129 1.32 -2.24 8.44
C SER A 129 2.01 -1.00 7.90
N TYR A 130 1.77 0.15 8.50
CA TYR A 130 2.41 1.39 8.10
C TYR A 130 2.87 2.24 9.29
N ALA A 131 3.77 3.15 9.00
CA ALA A 131 4.17 4.24 9.87
C ALA A 131 4.18 5.55 9.05
N VAL A 132 3.73 6.63 9.65
CA VAL A 132 3.63 7.94 9.01
C VAL A 132 3.76 9.06 10.05
N ASP A 133 4.31 10.20 9.64
CA ASP A 133 4.34 11.37 10.50
C ASP A 133 2.93 11.96 10.66
N VAL A 134 2.61 12.41 11.86
CA VAL A 134 1.36 13.15 12.11
C VAL A 134 1.54 14.57 11.58
N PRO A 135 0.72 15.04 10.63
CA PRO A 135 0.81 16.40 10.11
C PRO A 135 0.59 17.43 11.21
N GLU A 136 1.25 18.58 11.09
CA GLU A 136 1.02 19.70 12.00
C GLU A 136 -0.46 20.11 12.00
N GLY A 137 -1.02 20.29 13.20
CA GLY A 137 -2.43 20.62 13.39
C GLY A 137 -3.39 19.44 13.38
N ASN A 138 -2.91 18.24 13.08
CA ASN A 138 -3.72 17.01 13.13
C ASN A 138 -3.42 16.19 14.39
N SER A 139 -4.37 15.35 14.78
CA SER A 139 -4.18 14.37 15.83
C SER A 139 -3.62 13.06 15.25
N GLU A 140 -3.07 12.23 16.11
CA GLU A 140 -2.66 10.86 15.76
C GLU A 140 -3.88 10.04 15.33
N GLU A 141 -4.99 10.16 16.06
CA GLU A 141 -6.25 9.45 15.79
C GLU A 141 -6.81 9.80 14.39
N ASP A 142 -6.85 11.08 14.04
CA ASP A 142 -7.32 11.52 12.73
C ASP A 142 -6.40 11.04 11.59
N THR A 143 -5.11 11.03 11.83
CA THR A 143 -4.12 10.53 10.87
C THR A 143 -4.28 9.03 10.63
N ILE A 144 -4.42 8.25 11.69
CA ILE A 144 -4.67 6.80 11.60
C ILE A 144 -5.99 6.55 10.89
N LEU A 145 -7.07 7.23 11.27
CA LEU A 145 -8.38 7.07 10.63
C LEU A 145 -8.31 7.33 9.13
N PHE A 146 -7.63 8.38 8.72
CA PHE A 146 -7.46 8.74 7.32
C PHE A 146 -6.69 7.66 6.54
N VAL A 147 -5.55 7.21 7.04
CA VAL A 147 -4.71 6.21 6.36
C VAL A 147 -5.35 4.84 6.38
N ASP A 148 -5.93 4.42 7.51
CA ASP A 148 -6.66 3.15 7.63
C ASP A 148 -7.83 3.10 6.64
N THR A 149 -8.56 4.19 6.48
CA THR A 149 -9.69 4.27 5.54
C THR A 149 -9.22 4.05 4.10
N ILE A 150 -8.14 4.72 3.68
CA ILE A 150 -7.56 4.54 2.34
C ILE A 150 -7.05 3.10 2.15
N THR A 151 -6.34 2.56 3.13
CA THR A 151 -5.78 1.21 3.08
C THR A 151 -6.90 0.17 2.98
N ARG A 152 -7.93 0.26 3.81
CA ARG A 152 -9.11 -0.62 3.74
C ARG A 152 -9.80 -0.55 2.39
N TYR A 153 -9.97 0.66 1.86
CA TYR A 153 -10.57 0.85 0.54
C TYR A 153 -9.75 0.16 -0.57
N ASN A 154 -8.43 0.32 -0.54
CA ASN A 154 -7.54 -0.34 -1.50
C ASN A 154 -7.61 -1.87 -1.39
N LEU A 155 -7.57 -2.42 -0.19
CA LEU A 155 -7.64 -3.88 0.01
C LEU A 155 -9.02 -4.44 -0.35
N SER A 156 -10.10 -3.72 -0.08
CA SER A 156 -11.44 -4.08 -0.54
C SER A 156 -11.54 -4.07 -2.07
N SER A 157 -10.90 -3.10 -2.73
CA SER A 157 -10.82 -3.05 -4.19
C SER A 157 -10.02 -4.21 -4.77
N LEU A 158 -8.93 -4.61 -4.12
CA LEU A 158 -8.16 -5.80 -4.48
C LEU A 158 -9.00 -7.08 -4.37
N ALA A 159 -9.79 -7.22 -3.30
CA ALA A 159 -10.70 -8.35 -3.11
C ALA A 159 -11.76 -8.43 -4.24
N LYS A 160 -12.33 -7.30 -4.64
CA LYS A 160 -13.29 -7.23 -5.75
C LYS A 160 -12.65 -7.58 -7.09
N LEU A 161 -11.43 -7.11 -7.33
CA LEU A 161 -10.70 -7.40 -8.56
C LEU A 161 -10.38 -8.89 -8.68
N THR A 162 -9.87 -9.52 -7.63
CA THR A 162 -9.54 -10.95 -7.62
C THR A 162 -10.78 -11.82 -7.81
N LYS A 163 -11.90 -11.46 -7.18
CA LYS A 163 -13.19 -12.14 -7.38
C LYS A 163 -13.64 -12.10 -8.84
N LYS A 164 -13.58 -10.92 -9.45
CA LYS A 164 -13.92 -10.72 -10.86
C LYS A 164 -13.02 -11.54 -11.79
N MET A 165 -11.72 -11.60 -11.52
CA MET A 165 -10.77 -12.40 -12.30
C MET A 165 -11.05 -13.90 -12.20
N MET A 166 -11.40 -14.39 -11.02
CA MET A 166 -11.78 -15.79 -10.81
C MET A 166 -13.06 -16.15 -11.56
N GLU A 167 -14.07 -15.29 -11.52
CA GLU A 167 -15.33 -15.47 -12.25
C GLU A 167 -15.09 -15.52 -13.76
N GLN A 168 -14.24 -14.67 -14.31
CA GLN A 168 -13.88 -14.65 -15.74
C GLN A 168 -13.14 -15.92 -16.18
N SER A 169 -12.31 -16.52 -15.33
CA SER A 169 -11.59 -17.75 -15.65
C SER A 169 -12.49 -18.98 -15.68
N LEU A 170 -13.67 -18.95 -15.07
CA LEU A 170 -14.67 -20.03 -15.09
C LEU A 170 -15.49 -20.06 -16.39
N TYR A 171 -15.52 -18.97 -17.15
CA TYR A 171 -16.32 -18.81 -18.38
C TYR A 171 -15.46 -18.66 -19.66
N GLY A 172 -14.14 -18.80 -19.52
CA GLY A 172 -13.17 -18.71 -20.62
C GLY A 172 -12.70 -20.03 -21.17
#